data_61037867a7de976b81ffe89e2e2f7da6
#
_entry.id   61037867a7de976b81ffe89e2e2f7da6
#
_cell.length_a   1.000
_cell.length_b   1.000
_cell.length_c   1.000
_cell.angle_alpha   90.00
_cell.angle_beta   90.00
_cell.angle_gamma   90.00
#
_symmetry.space_group_name_H-M   'P 1'
#
loop_
_entity.id
_entity.type
_entity.pdbx_description
1 polymer ?
#
loop_
_entity_poly.entity_id
_entity_poly.type
_entity_poly.pdbx_seq_one_letter_code
_entity_poly.pdbx_strand_id
1 'polypeptide(L)'
;DQGGGGGAAGKIREERFRTPPVKPDFGHALGPKWHEAFPKSKDGRETSLRVVYNRKLVGVDEGTEGDSEGWPISAVLSDGERIGGDVIISCIGVVPNTTWLPRDRFQMAPDGGLSVSARLETSVKDVYAAGDVCTLDEENLGPQFFQIRLWSQARMMAEFAAHCMTDSKEAEFLDLGFDLFTHVTHFFGSKVILLGLYDGQRLAGEPEKDKVLYTRETEDTFVRVLLLRGRMQGAVLVGETDLEEVFENLILGGIDLSRFGPEMLDPENDIE
;
A
#
# COMPACT_ATOMS: atom_id res chain seq x y z
N ASP A 1 27.02 -38.93 -6.30
CA ASP A 1 26.93 -37.97 -5.20
C ASP A 1 25.75 -37.05 -5.47
N GLN A 2 24.70 -37.31 -4.71
CA GLN A 2 23.44 -36.54 -4.77
C GLN A 2 23.57 -35.37 -3.81
N GLY A 3 23.62 -34.17 -4.35
CA GLY A 3 23.46 -32.92 -3.57
C GLY A 3 21.98 -32.53 -3.51
N GLY A 4 21.31 -32.94 -2.43
CA GLY A 4 19.97 -32.50 -2.10
C GLY A 4 20.02 -31.02 -1.65
N GLY A 5 19.48 -30.10 -2.45
CA GLY A 5 19.17 -28.76 -2.02
C GLY A 5 17.93 -28.78 -1.11
N GLY A 6 18.14 -28.82 0.18
CA GLY A 6 17.07 -28.58 1.14
C GLY A 6 16.69 -27.12 1.16
N GLY A 7 15.60 -26.77 0.47
CA GLY A 7 14.98 -25.47 0.64
C GLY A 7 14.66 -25.26 2.13
N ALA A 8 15.11 -24.15 2.70
CA ALA A 8 14.83 -23.82 4.09
C ALA A 8 13.31 -23.68 4.25
N ALA A 9 12.67 -24.61 4.94
CA ALA A 9 11.25 -24.57 5.26
C ALA A 9 10.96 -23.26 5.99
N GLY A 10 10.23 -22.35 5.36
CA GLY A 10 9.88 -21.07 5.94
C GLY A 10 8.99 -21.25 7.18
N LYS A 11 9.07 -20.31 8.11
CA LYS A 11 8.15 -20.28 9.25
C LYS A 11 6.79 -19.84 8.75
N ILE A 12 5.82 -20.75 8.78
CA ILE A 12 4.43 -20.48 8.41
C ILE A 12 3.63 -20.26 9.70
N ARG A 13 2.81 -19.22 9.73
CA ARG A 13 1.98 -18.85 10.88
C ARG A 13 0.57 -18.49 10.45
N GLU A 14 -0.40 -18.88 11.28
CA GLU A 14 -1.74 -18.36 11.27
C GLU A 14 -1.86 -17.34 12.41
N GLU A 15 -2.28 -16.14 12.11
CA GLU A 15 -2.55 -15.09 13.09
C GLU A 15 -3.98 -14.59 12.92
N ARG A 16 -4.67 -14.31 14.02
CA ARG A 16 -5.95 -13.60 13.93
C ARG A 16 -5.66 -12.16 13.53
N PHE A 17 -6.18 -11.76 12.39
CA PHE A 17 -6.13 -10.36 11.99
C PHE A 17 -6.88 -9.55 13.06
N ARG A 18 -6.15 -8.69 13.76
CA ARG A 18 -6.75 -7.65 14.59
C ARG A 18 -6.63 -6.37 13.80
N THR A 19 -7.75 -5.67 13.62
CA THR A 19 -7.69 -4.27 13.16
C THR A 19 -6.64 -3.59 14.02
N PRO A 20 -5.58 -3.00 13.46
CA PRO A 20 -4.50 -2.48 14.28
C PRO A 20 -5.11 -1.54 15.32
N PRO A 21 -4.82 -1.73 16.62
CA PRO A 21 -5.12 -0.67 17.57
C PRO A 21 -4.47 0.59 17.01
N VAL A 22 -4.98 1.77 17.34
CA VAL A 22 -4.54 3.10 16.87
C VAL A 22 -3.01 3.34 16.95
N LYS A 23 -2.25 2.33 17.31
CA LYS A 23 -0.79 2.28 17.23
C LYS A 23 -0.42 1.48 15.98
N PRO A 24 -0.02 2.15 14.89
CA PRO A 24 0.55 1.43 13.76
C PRO A 24 1.82 0.71 14.25
N ASP A 25 1.74 -0.61 14.28
CA ASP A 25 2.93 -1.42 14.35
C ASP A 25 3.47 -1.48 12.92
N PHE A 26 4.59 -0.82 12.67
CA PHE A 26 5.21 -0.75 11.34
C PHE A 26 5.63 -2.12 10.78
N GLY A 27 5.58 -3.17 11.61
CA GLY A 27 5.78 -4.54 11.14
C GLY A 27 4.71 -5.07 10.22
N HIS A 28 3.55 -4.40 10.07
CA HIS A 28 2.44 -4.98 9.34
C HIS A 28 2.61 -5.01 7.82
N ALA A 29 3.15 -3.95 7.21
CA ALA A 29 3.23 -3.85 5.76
C ALA A 29 4.37 -4.67 5.13
N LEU A 30 5.50 -4.80 5.79
CA LEU A 30 6.71 -5.43 5.23
C LEU A 30 7.21 -6.62 6.06
N GLY A 31 6.40 -7.10 7.01
CA GLY A 31 6.78 -8.17 7.91
C GLY A 31 7.49 -7.70 9.18
N PRO A 32 7.64 -8.60 10.17
CA PRO A 32 8.35 -8.30 11.40
C PRO A 32 9.85 -8.08 11.09
N LYS A 33 10.46 -7.12 11.79
CA LYS A 33 11.91 -6.86 11.74
C LYS A 33 12.46 -6.35 10.40
N TRP A 34 11.61 -5.83 9.50
CA TRP A 34 12.06 -5.22 8.24
C TRP A 34 13.16 -4.15 8.45
N HIS A 35 13.16 -3.48 9.61
CA HIS A 35 14.15 -2.47 9.98
C HIS A 35 15.54 -3.08 10.30
N GLU A 36 15.63 -4.38 10.60
CA GLU A 36 16.91 -5.06 10.82
C GLU A 36 17.67 -5.28 9.50
N ALA A 37 16.96 -5.24 8.36
CA ALA A 37 17.53 -5.35 7.03
C ALA A 37 18.17 -4.06 6.49
N PHE A 38 18.16 -2.97 7.26
CA PHE A 38 18.85 -1.75 6.85
C PHE A 38 20.35 -2.01 6.65
N PRO A 39 20.91 -1.69 5.48
CA PRO A 39 22.32 -1.87 5.24
C PRO A 39 23.12 -1.06 6.28
N LYS A 40 24.03 -1.72 6.95
CA LYS A 40 25.00 -1.02 7.80
C LYS A 40 25.76 -0.05 6.92
N SER A 41 25.97 1.18 7.39
CA SER A 41 26.74 2.19 6.67
C SER A 41 28.09 1.61 6.22
N LYS A 42 28.48 1.84 4.96
CA LYS A 42 29.78 1.44 4.42
C LYS A 42 30.95 2.02 5.21
N ASP A 43 30.71 3.06 5.98
CA ASP A 43 31.71 3.79 6.78
C ASP A 43 31.81 3.27 8.22
N GLY A 44 31.18 2.14 8.55
CA GLY A 44 31.20 1.55 9.89
C GLY A 44 30.45 2.35 10.95
N ARG A 45 29.70 3.40 10.57
CA ARG A 45 28.82 4.13 11.49
C ARG A 45 27.56 3.30 11.71
N GLU A 46 27.15 3.11 12.95
CA GLU A 46 25.86 2.52 13.26
C GLU A 46 24.75 3.47 12.75
N THR A 47 24.02 3.03 11.72
CA THR A 47 22.77 3.68 11.34
C THR A 47 21.72 3.31 12.38
N SER A 48 21.30 4.26 13.19
CA SER A 48 20.19 4.06 14.11
C SER A 48 18.89 4.57 13.47
N LEU A 49 17.88 3.70 13.40
CA LEU A 49 16.52 4.11 13.06
C LEU A 49 15.74 4.32 14.36
N ARG A 50 15.23 5.55 14.55
CA ARG A 50 14.29 5.85 15.62
C ARG A 50 12.91 6.14 15.02
N VAL A 51 11.90 5.40 15.44
CA VAL A 51 10.51 5.64 15.03
C VAL A 51 9.74 6.23 16.21
N VAL A 52 9.09 7.37 15.97
CA VAL A 52 8.27 8.08 16.98
C VAL A 52 6.82 7.98 16.58
N TYR A 53 6.03 7.25 17.38
CA TYR A 53 4.63 6.99 17.12
C TYR A 53 3.70 7.94 17.85
N ASN A 54 2.46 8.08 17.36
CA ASN A 54 1.38 8.85 17.98
C ASN A 54 1.75 10.33 18.21
N ARG A 55 2.53 10.90 17.30
CA ARG A 55 2.93 12.31 17.32
C ARG A 55 2.63 12.94 15.96
N LYS A 56 2.32 14.21 16.00
CA LYS A 56 2.19 15.05 14.79
C LYS A 56 3.36 16.03 14.76
N LEU A 57 3.88 16.29 13.58
CA LEU A 57 4.74 17.45 13.34
C LEU A 57 3.85 18.70 13.43
N VAL A 58 4.14 19.59 14.37
CA VAL A 58 3.36 20.83 14.58
C VAL A 58 4.12 22.08 14.20
N GLY A 59 5.44 21.99 14.04
CA GLY A 59 6.28 23.09 13.61
C GLY A 59 7.65 22.62 13.15
N VAL A 60 8.33 23.49 12.42
CA VAL A 60 9.73 23.36 12.03
C VAL A 60 10.41 24.66 12.39
N ASP A 61 11.45 24.58 13.21
CA ASP A 61 12.26 25.72 13.59
C ASP A 61 13.63 25.65 12.90
N GLU A 62 14.12 26.78 12.45
CA GLU A 62 15.51 26.91 12.05
C GLU A 62 16.41 26.82 13.29
N GLY A 63 17.55 26.13 13.15
CA GLY A 63 18.53 26.01 14.22
C GLY A 63 19.03 27.41 14.62
N THR A 64 18.91 27.73 15.90
CA THR A 64 19.53 28.94 16.45
C THR A 64 20.95 28.62 16.86
N GLU A 65 21.90 29.57 16.63
CA GLU A 65 23.23 29.52 17.21
C GLU A 65 23.08 29.47 18.74
N GLY A 66 23.20 28.28 19.32
CA GLY A 66 23.02 28.07 20.77
C GLY A 66 22.24 26.82 21.15
N ASP A 67 21.59 26.14 20.24
CA ASP A 67 21.04 24.81 20.52
C ASP A 67 22.19 23.84 20.81
N SER A 68 22.10 23.14 21.93
CA SER A 68 23.16 22.29 22.51
C SER A 68 23.62 21.15 21.61
N GLU A 69 22.97 20.93 20.47
CA GLU A 69 23.25 19.85 19.52
C GLU A 69 23.67 20.34 18.11
N GLY A 70 23.57 21.64 17.80
CA GLY A 70 24.10 22.23 16.55
C GLY A 70 23.39 21.81 15.25
N TRP A 71 22.16 21.33 15.35
CA TRP A 71 21.37 20.95 14.16
C TRP A 71 20.86 22.17 13.40
N PRO A 72 20.91 22.17 12.05
CA PRO A 72 20.42 23.29 11.22
C PRO A 72 18.91 23.47 11.27
N ILE A 73 18.15 22.41 11.53
CA ILE A 73 16.69 22.43 11.65
C ILE A 73 16.22 21.54 12.80
N SER A 74 15.05 21.86 13.35
CA SER A 74 14.39 21.04 14.38
C SER A 74 12.92 20.85 14.04
N ALA A 75 12.49 19.59 14.04
CA ALA A 75 11.08 19.21 13.98
C ALA A 75 10.48 19.31 15.38
N VAL A 76 9.38 20.06 15.53
CA VAL A 76 8.62 20.19 16.78
C VAL A 76 7.42 19.27 16.74
N LEU A 77 7.34 18.35 17.68
CA LEU A 77 6.27 17.37 17.79
C LEU A 77 5.11 17.86 18.69
N SER A 78 3.94 17.23 18.57
CA SER A 78 2.72 17.62 19.28
C SER A 78 2.78 17.49 20.81
N ASP A 79 3.78 16.81 21.36
CA ASP A 79 4.04 16.70 22.79
C ASP A 79 5.14 17.67 23.27
N GLY A 80 5.64 18.49 22.36
CA GLY A 80 6.72 19.46 22.64
C GLY A 80 8.12 18.89 22.45
N GLU A 81 8.29 17.61 22.14
CA GLU A 81 9.60 17.05 21.80
C GLU A 81 10.15 17.72 20.53
N ARG A 82 11.46 18.00 20.54
CA ARG A 82 12.22 18.57 19.42
C ARG A 82 13.22 17.55 18.90
N ILE A 83 13.19 17.30 17.60
CA ILE A 83 14.11 16.38 16.93
C ILE A 83 14.95 17.20 15.95
N GLY A 84 16.25 17.30 16.22
CA GLY A 84 17.20 17.96 15.34
C GLY A 84 17.58 17.09 14.15
N GLY A 85 17.92 17.73 13.02
CA GLY A 85 18.36 17.04 11.82
C GLY A 85 18.94 18.00 10.77
N ASP A 86 19.59 17.43 9.77
CA ASP A 86 20.11 18.16 8.62
C ASP A 86 19.04 18.42 7.57
N VAL A 87 18.04 17.52 7.48
CA VAL A 87 16.95 17.59 6.48
C VAL A 87 15.68 16.98 7.04
N ILE A 88 14.54 17.52 6.66
CA ILE A 88 13.22 16.94 6.90
C ILE A 88 12.62 16.53 5.57
N ILE A 89 12.23 15.25 5.44
CA ILE A 89 11.57 14.72 4.26
C ILE A 89 10.11 14.45 4.61
N SER A 90 9.19 15.19 3.96
CA SER A 90 7.74 15.01 4.15
C SER A 90 7.21 13.89 3.25
N CYS A 91 6.67 12.83 3.87
CA CYS A 91 6.09 11.66 3.19
C CYS A 91 4.65 11.41 3.67
N ILE A 92 3.86 12.47 3.83
CA ILE A 92 2.51 12.43 4.42
C ILE A 92 1.38 12.36 3.39
N GLY A 93 1.71 12.02 2.14
CA GLY A 93 0.76 12.01 1.02
C GLY A 93 0.60 13.37 0.35
N VAL A 94 -0.42 13.48 -0.49
CA VAL A 94 -0.67 14.66 -1.33
C VAL A 94 -2.09 15.17 -1.14
N VAL A 95 -2.29 16.46 -1.38
CA VAL A 95 -3.60 17.12 -1.45
C VAL A 95 -3.89 17.43 -2.91
N PRO A 96 -5.08 17.12 -3.44
CA PRO A 96 -5.44 17.44 -4.81
C PRO A 96 -5.28 18.93 -5.11
N ASN A 97 -4.55 19.26 -6.17
CA ASN A 97 -4.38 20.65 -6.56
C ASN A 97 -5.55 21.13 -7.44
N THR A 98 -6.65 21.46 -6.80
CA THR A 98 -7.91 21.90 -7.44
C THR A 98 -8.27 23.36 -7.15
N THR A 99 -7.39 24.12 -6.49
CA THR A 99 -7.67 25.49 -6.04
C THR A 99 -7.91 26.50 -7.18
N TRP A 100 -7.38 26.19 -8.37
CA TRP A 100 -7.52 27.00 -9.59
C TRP A 100 -8.83 26.74 -10.35
N LEU A 101 -9.60 25.69 -9.98
CA LEU A 101 -10.85 25.32 -10.63
C LEU A 101 -12.03 26.11 -10.05
N PRO A 102 -13.00 26.52 -10.91
CA PRO A 102 -14.24 27.13 -10.46
C PRO A 102 -15.11 26.06 -9.78
N ARG A 103 -15.21 26.15 -8.44
CA ARG A 103 -15.89 25.14 -7.60
C ARG A 103 -17.40 25.05 -7.82
N ASP A 104 -18.01 26.06 -8.38
CA ASP A 104 -19.43 26.11 -8.74
C ASP A 104 -19.76 25.29 -10.00
N ARG A 105 -18.75 24.91 -10.78
CA ARG A 105 -18.90 24.15 -12.03
C ARG A 105 -18.61 22.67 -11.89
N PHE A 106 -17.80 22.27 -10.91
CA PHE A 106 -17.33 20.89 -10.73
C PHE A 106 -17.80 20.31 -9.41
N GLN A 107 -18.23 19.05 -9.44
CA GLN A 107 -18.44 18.30 -8.21
C GLN A 107 -17.09 17.91 -7.61
N MET A 108 -16.92 18.25 -6.33
CA MET A 108 -15.71 17.93 -5.58
C MET A 108 -15.95 16.78 -4.62
N ALA A 109 -15.00 15.89 -4.51
CA ALA A 109 -14.98 14.86 -3.50
C ALA A 109 -14.60 15.42 -2.11
N PRO A 110 -14.89 14.69 -1.01
CA PRO A 110 -14.60 15.17 0.36
C PRO A 110 -13.12 15.47 0.62
N ASP A 111 -12.20 14.83 -0.09
CA ASP A 111 -10.76 15.05 0.00
C ASP A 111 -10.25 16.25 -0.81
N GLY A 112 -11.14 16.92 -1.51
CA GLY A 112 -10.86 18.08 -2.36
C GLY A 112 -10.46 17.77 -3.80
N GLY A 113 -10.48 16.50 -4.21
CA GLY A 113 -10.32 16.08 -5.61
C GLY A 113 -11.57 16.33 -6.45
N LEU A 114 -11.42 16.35 -7.77
CA LEU A 114 -12.55 16.31 -8.69
C LEU A 114 -13.24 14.95 -8.58
N SER A 115 -14.53 14.91 -8.29
CA SER A 115 -15.31 13.68 -8.35
C SER A 115 -15.44 13.25 -9.82
N VAL A 116 -15.09 12.01 -10.12
CA VAL A 116 -15.16 11.43 -11.47
C VAL A 116 -15.93 10.13 -11.47
N SER A 117 -16.62 9.86 -12.59
CA SER A 117 -17.32 8.61 -12.83
C SER A 117 -16.36 7.43 -13.02
N ALA A 118 -16.88 6.21 -13.15
CA ALA A 118 -16.11 5.03 -13.53
C ALA A 118 -15.32 5.20 -14.84
N ARG A 119 -15.75 6.08 -15.73
CA ARG A 119 -15.07 6.42 -16.99
C ARG A 119 -14.15 7.65 -16.89
N LEU A 120 -13.85 8.10 -15.68
CA LEU A 120 -13.02 9.28 -15.39
C LEU A 120 -13.60 10.61 -15.94
N GLU A 121 -14.87 10.67 -16.29
CA GLU A 121 -15.55 11.90 -16.65
C GLU A 121 -15.98 12.66 -15.40
N THR A 122 -15.75 13.98 -15.39
CA THR A 122 -16.17 14.86 -14.29
C THR A 122 -17.67 15.13 -14.35
N SER A 123 -18.20 15.92 -13.41
CA SER A 123 -19.59 16.40 -13.46
C SER A 123 -19.88 17.34 -14.65
N VAL A 124 -18.85 17.80 -15.35
CA VAL A 124 -18.98 18.60 -16.58
C VAL A 124 -18.77 17.67 -17.76
N LYS A 125 -19.80 17.58 -18.61
CA LYS A 125 -19.81 16.72 -19.78
C LYS A 125 -18.59 16.97 -20.69
N ASP A 126 -18.01 15.86 -21.20
CA ASP A 126 -16.85 15.84 -22.08
C ASP A 126 -15.56 16.42 -21.44
N VAL A 127 -15.54 16.53 -20.10
CA VAL A 127 -14.35 16.93 -19.32
C VAL A 127 -13.92 15.76 -18.44
N TYR A 128 -12.70 15.29 -18.64
CA TYR A 128 -12.10 14.15 -17.94
C TYR A 128 -11.01 14.60 -16.99
N ALA A 129 -10.78 13.82 -15.94
CA ALA A 129 -9.69 14.06 -15.01
C ALA A 129 -9.05 12.72 -14.59
N ALA A 130 -7.71 12.73 -14.46
CA ALA A 130 -6.92 11.56 -14.09
C ALA A 130 -5.79 11.94 -13.14
N GLY A 131 -5.33 10.98 -12.33
CA GLY A 131 -4.23 11.15 -11.39
C GLY A 131 -4.63 11.89 -10.12
N ASP A 132 -3.68 12.59 -9.51
CA ASP A 132 -3.81 13.16 -8.17
C ASP A 132 -4.89 14.23 -8.02
N VAL A 133 -5.31 14.83 -9.14
CA VAL A 133 -6.31 15.91 -9.19
C VAL A 133 -7.73 15.43 -8.96
N CYS A 134 -8.02 14.15 -9.19
CA CYS A 134 -9.36 13.59 -9.08
C CYS A 134 -9.49 12.49 -8.02
N THR A 135 -10.74 12.18 -7.70
CA THR A 135 -11.13 11.11 -6.79
C THR A 135 -12.20 10.27 -7.45
N LEU A 136 -11.91 8.97 -7.57
CA LEU A 136 -12.83 7.99 -8.12
C LEU A 136 -14.02 7.78 -7.17
N ASP A 137 -15.19 7.61 -7.73
CA ASP A 137 -16.36 7.20 -6.96
C ASP A 137 -16.22 5.73 -6.54
N GLU A 138 -16.14 5.49 -5.24
CA GLU A 138 -15.93 4.17 -4.66
C GLU A 138 -17.04 3.16 -5.00
N GLU A 139 -18.26 3.62 -5.30
CA GLU A 139 -19.38 2.74 -5.66
C GLU A 139 -19.18 2.02 -7.00
N ASN A 140 -18.29 2.56 -7.83
CA ASN A 140 -17.99 2.03 -9.17
C ASN A 140 -16.66 1.27 -9.25
N LEU A 141 -15.99 1.05 -8.12
CA LEU A 141 -14.72 0.35 -8.07
C LEU A 141 -14.88 -1.10 -7.65
N GLY A 142 -14.00 -1.97 -8.13
CA GLY A 142 -13.91 -3.34 -7.63
C GLY A 142 -13.73 -3.35 -6.10
N PRO A 143 -14.28 -4.38 -5.42
CA PRO A 143 -14.26 -4.43 -3.96
C PRO A 143 -12.83 -4.50 -3.38
N GLN A 144 -11.86 -4.97 -4.16
CA GLN A 144 -10.46 -5.07 -3.78
C GLN A 144 -9.59 -3.95 -4.38
N PHE A 145 -10.20 -2.97 -5.04
CA PHE A 145 -9.51 -1.78 -5.50
C PHE A 145 -9.70 -0.61 -4.52
N PHE A 146 -8.68 0.24 -4.40
CA PHE A 146 -8.77 1.54 -3.77
C PHE A 146 -7.77 2.50 -4.41
N GLN A 147 -8.14 3.77 -4.43
CA GLN A 147 -7.26 4.80 -5.00
C GLN A 147 -6.17 5.20 -4.01
N ILE A 148 -4.92 5.09 -4.44
CA ILE A 148 -3.78 5.78 -3.82
C ILE A 148 -3.22 6.74 -4.87
N ARG A 149 -2.83 7.95 -4.46
CA ARG A 149 -2.21 8.93 -5.36
C ARG A 149 -0.76 8.55 -5.64
N LEU A 150 -0.59 7.60 -6.58
CA LEU A 150 0.68 7.08 -7.05
C LEU A 150 0.87 7.43 -8.52
N TRP A 151 2.12 7.63 -8.92
CA TRP A 151 2.47 7.87 -10.32
C TRP A 151 2.00 6.75 -11.26
N SER A 152 2.10 5.50 -10.84
CA SER A 152 1.63 4.34 -11.60
C SER A 152 0.12 4.37 -11.81
N GLN A 153 -0.67 4.67 -10.77
CA GLN A 153 -2.11 4.84 -10.91
C GLN A 153 -2.47 6.04 -11.77
N ALA A 154 -1.79 7.16 -11.61
CA ALA A 154 -2.03 8.35 -12.43
C ALA A 154 -1.84 8.06 -13.91
N ARG A 155 -0.80 7.27 -14.28
CA ARG A 155 -0.56 6.83 -15.65
C ARG A 155 -1.66 5.92 -16.18
N MET A 156 -2.05 4.89 -15.43
CA MET A 156 -3.14 3.98 -15.78
C MET A 156 -4.46 4.75 -15.98
N MET A 157 -4.80 5.64 -15.06
CA MET A 157 -5.98 6.49 -15.16
C MET A 157 -5.95 7.39 -16.40
N ALA A 158 -4.78 7.97 -16.72
CA ALA A 158 -4.65 8.86 -17.88
C ALA A 158 -4.83 8.08 -19.20
N GLU A 159 -4.28 6.88 -19.30
CA GLU A 159 -4.45 5.99 -20.44
C GLU A 159 -5.92 5.59 -20.62
N PHE A 160 -6.57 5.16 -19.54
CA PHE A 160 -7.99 4.83 -19.55
C PHE A 160 -8.86 6.04 -19.91
N ALA A 161 -8.60 7.23 -19.34
CA ALA A 161 -9.33 8.44 -19.69
C ALA A 161 -9.22 8.78 -21.17
N ALA A 162 -8.02 8.64 -21.78
CA ALA A 162 -7.81 8.91 -23.20
C ALA A 162 -8.65 7.96 -24.08
N HIS A 163 -8.75 6.69 -23.73
CA HIS A 163 -9.62 5.73 -24.43
C HIS A 163 -11.11 6.03 -24.20
N CYS A 164 -11.50 6.46 -23.01
CA CYS A 164 -12.86 6.89 -22.74
C CYS A 164 -13.27 8.13 -23.55
N MET A 165 -12.36 9.11 -23.70
CA MET A 165 -12.58 10.31 -24.52
C MET A 165 -12.80 10.00 -26.00
N THR A 166 -12.23 8.92 -26.50
CA THR A 166 -12.35 8.51 -27.92
C THR A 166 -13.36 7.41 -28.16
N ASP A 167 -14.06 6.99 -27.11
CA ASP A 167 -15.00 5.86 -27.12
C ASP A 167 -14.39 4.58 -27.73
N SER A 168 -13.12 4.36 -27.44
CA SER A 168 -12.36 3.22 -27.94
C SER A 168 -12.79 1.92 -27.24
N LYS A 169 -12.79 0.81 -27.99
CA LYS A 169 -13.08 -0.52 -27.41
C LYS A 169 -12.03 -0.98 -26.41
N GLU A 170 -10.81 -0.47 -26.52
CA GLU A 170 -9.75 -0.75 -25.55
C GLU A 170 -10.07 -0.25 -24.15
N ALA A 171 -10.98 0.73 -23.99
CA ALA A 171 -11.46 1.17 -22.69
C ALA A 171 -12.08 0.02 -21.87
N GLU A 172 -12.77 -0.93 -22.51
CA GLU A 172 -13.38 -2.07 -21.83
C GLU A 172 -12.35 -3.02 -21.19
N PHE A 173 -11.18 -3.13 -21.80
CA PHE A 173 -10.10 -3.95 -21.24
C PHE A 173 -9.32 -3.22 -20.14
N LEU A 174 -9.16 -1.91 -20.25
CA LEU A 174 -8.45 -1.10 -19.26
C LEU A 174 -9.27 -0.89 -17.98
N ASP A 175 -10.60 -1.02 -18.05
CA ASP A 175 -11.51 -0.95 -16.90
C ASP A 175 -11.18 -2.04 -15.87
N LEU A 176 -10.71 -3.21 -16.29
CA LEU A 176 -10.24 -4.29 -15.41
C LEU A 176 -9.12 -3.85 -14.45
N GLY A 177 -8.37 -2.82 -14.79
CA GLY A 177 -7.35 -2.24 -13.91
C GLY A 177 -7.91 -1.60 -12.63
N PHE A 178 -9.24 -1.40 -12.55
CA PHE A 178 -9.94 -0.87 -11.38
C PHE A 178 -10.65 -1.94 -10.55
N ASP A 179 -10.48 -3.22 -10.88
CA ASP A 179 -11.05 -4.34 -10.12
C ASP A 179 -10.15 -4.74 -8.95
N LEU A 180 -8.84 -4.64 -9.13
CA LEU A 180 -7.86 -5.03 -8.14
C LEU A 180 -6.78 -3.95 -7.98
N PHE A 181 -6.52 -3.55 -6.74
CA PHE A 181 -5.34 -2.75 -6.45
C PHE A 181 -4.08 -3.61 -6.61
N THR A 182 -3.17 -3.19 -7.48
CA THR A 182 -1.88 -3.82 -7.68
C THR A 182 -0.78 -2.76 -7.67
N HIS A 183 0.22 -2.95 -6.84
CA HIS A 183 1.39 -2.08 -6.80
C HIS A 183 2.67 -2.89 -6.65
N VAL A 184 3.59 -2.68 -7.59
CA VAL A 184 4.92 -3.30 -7.60
C VAL A 184 5.96 -2.23 -7.41
N THR A 185 6.85 -2.43 -6.46
CA THR A 185 7.96 -1.51 -6.18
C THR A 185 9.19 -2.26 -5.69
N HIS A 186 10.28 -1.55 -5.48
CA HIS A 186 11.47 -2.07 -4.82
C HIS A 186 11.74 -1.29 -3.56
N PHE A 187 12.01 -2.00 -2.48
CA PHE A 187 12.32 -1.42 -1.18
C PHE A 187 13.58 -2.08 -0.61
N PHE A 188 14.63 -1.31 -0.41
CA PHE A 188 15.96 -1.80 0.01
C PHE A 188 16.50 -2.98 -0.82
N GLY A 189 16.25 -2.94 -2.12
CA GLY A 189 16.72 -3.97 -3.06
C GLY A 189 15.80 -5.18 -3.19
N SER A 190 14.81 -5.34 -2.34
CA SER A 190 13.81 -6.41 -2.44
C SER A 190 12.62 -5.94 -3.28
N LYS A 191 12.11 -6.80 -4.15
CA LYS A 191 10.84 -6.62 -4.85
C LYS A 191 9.70 -6.67 -3.85
N VAL A 192 8.76 -5.73 -3.92
CA VAL A 192 7.57 -5.69 -3.06
C VAL A 192 6.34 -5.59 -3.94
N ILE A 193 5.40 -6.49 -3.73
CA ILE A 193 4.12 -6.53 -4.42
C ILE A 193 3.00 -6.41 -3.39
N LEU A 194 2.09 -5.48 -3.63
CA LEU A 194 0.90 -5.25 -2.83
C LEU A 194 -0.33 -5.52 -3.70
N LEU A 195 -1.17 -6.46 -3.26
CA LEU A 195 -2.38 -6.87 -3.97
C LEU A 195 -3.62 -6.63 -3.12
N GLY A 196 -4.66 -6.09 -3.74
CA GLY A 196 -5.98 -5.90 -3.13
C GLY A 196 -5.91 -5.16 -1.80
N LEU A 197 -6.75 -5.55 -0.86
CA LEU A 197 -6.83 -4.97 0.49
C LEU A 197 -5.71 -5.50 1.39
N TYR A 198 -4.47 -5.34 0.97
CA TYR A 198 -3.27 -5.95 1.57
C TYR A 198 -3.06 -5.62 3.05
N ASP A 199 -3.62 -4.52 3.54
CA ASP A 199 -3.54 -4.07 4.94
C ASP A 199 -4.93 -4.00 5.60
N GLY A 200 -5.91 -4.71 5.05
CA GLY A 200 -7.28 -4.76 5.57
C GLY A 200 -8.06 -3.45 5.38
N GLN A 201 -7.68 -2.64 4.40
CA GLN A 201 -8.42 -1.43 4.02
C GLN A 201 -9.89 -1.78 3.82
N ARG A 202 -10.81 -0.92 4.27
CA ARG A 202 -12.27 -1.11 4.23
C ARG A 202 -12.83 -2.25 5.10
N LEU A 203 -12.00 -3.08 5.72
CA LEU A 203 -12.44 -4.23 6.52
C LEU A 203 -12.59 -3.93 8.03
N ALA A 204 -12.49 -2.67 8.45
CA ALA A 204 -12.58 -2.30 9.87
C ALA A 204 -13.94 -2.64 10.50
N GLY A 205 -15.04 -2.64 9.71
CA GLY A 205 -16.38 -3.01 10.16
C GLY A 205 -16.66 -4.51 10.19
N GLU A 206 -15.79 -5.33 9.63
CA GLU A 206 -15.96 -6.79 9.59
C GLU A 206 -15.57 -7.43 10.92
N PRO A 207 -16.30 -8.49 11.37
CA PRO A 207 -15.98 -9.18 12.61
C PRO A 207 -14.57 -9.78 12.59
N GLU A 208 -13.82 -9.63 13.69
CA GLU A 208 -12.45 -10.16 13.80
C GLU A 208 -12.39 -11.70 13.61
N LYS A 209 -13.44 -12.42 14.02
CA LYS A 209 -13.52 -13.88 13.87
C LYS A 209 -13.59 -14.35 12.43
N ASP A 210 -14.00 -13.46 11.51
CA ASP A 210 -14.18 -13.74 10.10
C ASP A 210 -12.90 -13.43 9.29
N LYS A 211 -11.89 -12.84 9.95
CA LYS A 211 -10.62 -12.43 9.37
C LYS A 211 -9.50 -13.40 9.78
N VAL A 212 -8.76 -13.88 8.81
CA VAL A 212 -7.60 -14.75 9.04
C VAL A 212 -6.40 -14.17 8.33
N LEU A 213 -5.26 -14.16 9.00
CA LEU A 213 -3.99 -13.71 8.46
C LEU A 213 -3.04 -14.90 8.41
N TYR A 214 -2.57 -15.24 7.21
CA TYR A 214 -1.52 -16.21 7.02
C TYR A 214 -0.22 -15.53 6.66
N THR A 215 0.88 -15.99 7.21
CA THR A 215 2.21 -15.43 6.97
C THR A 215 3.21 -16.56 6.76
N ARG A 216 4.06 -16.44 5.74
CA ARG A 216 5.24 -17.26 5.49
C ARG A 216 6.47 -16.38 5.43
N GLU A 217 7.49 -16.74 6.16
CA GLU A 217 8.77 -16.02 6.22
C GLU A 217 9.92 -17.00 5.99
N THR A 218 10.79 -16.67 5.04
CA THR A 218 12.07 -17.33 4.81
C THR A 218 13.21 -16.35 5.05
N GLU A 219 14.44 -16.72 4.72
CA GLU A 219 15.59 -15.80 4.77
C GLU A 219 15.44 -14.65 3.77
N ASP A 220 14.93 -14.93 2.56
CA ASP A 220 14.90 -14.00 1.42
C ASP A 220 13.50 -13.53 1.03
N THR A 221 12.45 -14.19 1.52
CA THR A 221 11.07 -13.89 1.12
C THR A 221 10.14 -13.73 2.32
N PHE A 222 9.14 -12.86 2.14
CA PHE A 222 8.03 -12.70 3.06
C PHE A 222 6.72 -12.67 2.28
N VAL A 223 5.76 -13.50 2.70
CA VAL A 223 4.41 -13.55 2.11
C VAL A 223 3.39 -13.41 3.22
N ARG A 224 2.43 -12.52 3.03
CA ARG A 224 1.29 -12.34 3.93
C ARG A 224 0.01 -12.25 3.14
N VAL A 225 -1.00 -13.00 3.52
CA VAL A 225 -2.33 -12.93 2.92
C VAL A 225 -3.39 -12.69 3.98
N LEU A 226 -4.38 -11.90 3.62
CA LEU A 226 -5.57 -11.63 4.42
C LEU A 226 -6.78 -12.29 3.78
N LEU A 227 -7.45 -13.14 4.55
CA LEU A 227 -8.71 -13.76 4.17
C LEU A 227 -9.86 -13.16 4.99
N LEU A 228 -11.00 -12.99 4.34
CA LEU A 228 -12.28 -12.69 4.98
C LEU A 228 -13.26 -13.79 4.61
N ARG A 229 -13.78 -14.51 5.62
CA ARG A 229 -14.69 -15.65 5.41
C ARG A 229 -14.17 -16.65 4.38
N GLY A 230 -12.87 -16.99 4.50
CA GLY A 230 -12.20 -17.92 3.61
C GLY A 230 -11.87 -17.40 2.22
N ARG A 231 -12.11 -16.12 1.89
CA ARG A 231 -11.81 -15.53 0.58
C ARG A 231 -10.68 -14.54 0.69
N MET A 232 -9.67 -14.66 -0.18
CA MET A 232 -8.52 -13.76 -0.18
C MET A 232 -8.96 -12.33 -0.52
N GLN A 233 -8.58 -11.39 0.30
CA GLN A 233 -8.89 -9.97 0.12
C GLN A 233 -7.66 -9.17 -0.31
N GLY A 234 -6.49 -9.61 0.06
CA GLY A 234 -5.25 -8.95 -0.31
C GLY A 234 -4.02 -9.70 0.15
N ALA A 235 -2.89 -9.33 -0.43
CA ALA A 235 -1.60 -9.94 -0.13
C ALA A 235 -0.45 -8.94 -0.15
N VAL A 236 0.59 -9.24 0.62
CA VAL A 236 1.91 -8.60 0.58
C VAL A 236 2.94 -9.68 0.26
N LEU A 237 3.72 -9.45 -0.79
CA LEU A 237 4.80 -10.33 -1.18
C LEU A 237 6.11 -9.51 -1.21
N VAL A 238 7.15 -10.04 -0.60
CA VAL A 238 8.49 -9.42 -0.57
C VAL A 238 9.51 -10.45 -0.99
N GLY A 239 10.42 -10.07 -1.89
CA GLY A 239 11.37 -10.96 -2.53
C GLY A 239 10.80 -11.64 -3.79
N GLU A 240 11.49 -12.63 -4.31
CA GLU A 240 11.02 -13.43 -5.44
C GLU A 240 10.21 -14.61 -4.89
N THR A 241 8.89 -14.51 -4.99
CA THR A 241 7.95 -15.42 -4.33
C THR A 241 7.23 -16.36 -5.29
N ASP A 242 7.16 -16.00 -6.58
CA ASP A 242 6.46 -16.72 -7.65
C ASP A 242 4.96 -17.00 -7.39
N LEU A 243 4.33 -16.20 -6.50
CA LEU A 243 2.94 -16.36 -6.08
C LEU A 243 2.02 -15.24 -6.56
N GLU A 244 2.55 -14.20 -7.21
CA GLU A 244 1.81 -12.99 -7.56
C GLU A 244 0.61 -13.25 -8.46
N GLU A 245 0.78 -14.00 -9.55
CA GLU A 245 -0.28 -14.31 -10.52
C GLU A 245 -1.35 -15.21 -9.88
N VAL A 246 -0.94 -16.18 -9.08
CA VAL A 246 -1.86 -17.06 -8.36
C VAL A 246 -2.73 -16.26 -7.40
N PHE A 247 -2.13 -15.34 -6.64
CA PHE A 247 -2.87 -14.55 -5.67
C PHE A 247 -3.79 -13.51 -6.33
N GLU A 248 -3.38 -12.90 -7.43
CA GLU A 248 -4.28 -12.06 -8.24
C GLU A 248 -5.52 -12.85 -8.67
N ASN A 249 -5.34 -14.04 -9.21
CA ASN A 249 -6.46 -14.90 -9.65
C ASN A 249 -7.34 -15.33 -8.48
N LEU A 250 -6.77 -15.67 -7.32
CA LEU A 250 -7.53 -16.05 -6.12
C LEU A 250 -8.36 -14.88 -5.56
N ILE A 251 -7.81 -13.65 -5.60
CA ILE A 251 -8.53 -12.45 -5.16
C ILE A 251 -9.67 -12.14 -6.13
N LEU A 252 -9.38 -12.02 -7.43
CA LEU A 252 -10.37 -11.70 -8.46
C LEU A 252 -11.46 -12.76 -8.58
N GLY A 253 -11.06 -14.03 -8.51
CA GLY A 253 -12.01 -15.16 -8.58
C GLY A 253 -12.87 -15.32 -7.33
N GLY A 254 -12.48 -14.71 -6.21
CA GLY A 254 -13.21 -14.79 -4.95
C GLY A 254 -13.44 -16.23 -4.48
N ILE A 255 -12.47 -17.12 -4.73
CA ILE A 255 -12.57 -18.55 -4.44
C ILE A 255 -12.60 -18.78 -2.93
N ASP A 256 -13.42 -19.75 -2.48
CA ASP A 256 -13.46 -20.14 -1.08
C ASP A 256 -12.26 -21.04 -0.72
N LEU A 257 -11.37 -20.49 0.06
CA LEU A 257 -10.14 -21.11 0.52
C LEU A 257 -10.25 -21.69 1.95
N SER A 258 -11.46 -21.78 2.52
CA SER A 258 -11.68 -22.23 3.91
C SER A 258 -11.14 -23.64 4.19
N ARG A 259 -10.95 -24.44 3.16
CA ARG A 259 -10.40 -25.80 3.26
C ARG A 259 -8.88 -25.84 3.33
N PHE A 260 -8.22 -24.71 3.01
CA PHE A 260 -6.77 -24.60 3.01
C PHE A 260 -6.29 -23.88 4.27
N GLY A 261 -5.17 -24.31 4.81
CA GLY A 261 -4.47 -23.64 5.88
C GLY A 261 -3.33 -22.76 5.36
N PRO A 262 -2.41 -22.35 6.25
CA PRO A 262 -1.29 -21.49 5.89
C PRO A 262 -0.29 -22.16 4.92
N GLU A 263 -0.37 -23.47 4.70
CA GLU A 263 0.40 -24.20 3.70
C GLU A 263 0.15 -23.74 2.27
N MET A 264 -0.96 -23.05 2.02
CA MET A 264 -1.25 -22.41 0.72
C MET A 264 -0.23 -21.32 0.32
N LEU A 265 0.60 -20.86 1.25
CA LEU A 265 1.65 -19.90 0.98
C LEU A 265 2.95 -20.54 0.49
N ASP A 266 3.01 -21.85 0.40
CA ASP A 266 4.16 -22.54 -0.14
C ASP A 266 3.99 -22.70 -1.66
N PRO A 267 4.89 -22.12 -2.49
CA PRO A 267 4.79 -22.20 -3.94
C PRO A 267 4.90 -23.64 -4.50
N GLU A 268 5.38 -24.60 -3.68
CA GLU A 268 5.42 -26.00 -4.06
C GLU A 268 4.08 -26.73 -3.86
N ASN A 269 3.11 -26.09 -3.20
CA ASN A 269 1.78 -26.65 -2.98
C ASN A 269 0.80 -26.12 -4.05
N ASP A 270 0.28 -27.04 -4.86
CA ASP A 270 -0.82 -26.73 -5.78
C ASP A 270 -2.10 -26.43 -4.99
N ILE A 271 -2.70 -25.29 -5.32
CA ILE A 271 -4.02 -24.88 -4.82
C ILE A 271 -5.04 -25.23 -5.92
N GLU A 272 -5.24 -26.53 -6.18
CA GLU A 272 -6.29 -27.00 -7.10
C GLU A 272 -7.65 -27.23 -6.40
#